data_a28f71fe74e715da207f61875e18f43f
#
_entry.id   a28f71fe74e715da207f61875e18f43f
#
_cell.length_a   1.000
_cell.length_b   1.000
_cell.length_c   1.000
_cell.angle_alpha   90.00
_cell.angle_beta   90.00
_cell.angle_gamma   90.00
#
_symmetry.space_group_name_H-M   'P 1'
#
loop_
_entity.id
_entity.type
_entity.pdbx_description
1 polymer ?
#
loop_
_entity_poly.entity_id
_entity_poly.type
_entity_poly.pdbx_seq_one_letter_code
_entity_poly.pdbx_strand_id
1 'polypeptide(L)'
;MSKWPKQLPPLTEKQKQIHDDFMKYWHEEILPNKYQIIEVFNHGFPVKHSSKKSGKVLEIGSGVGEHIAHENLTNTDYHALEFRPEMAKMIKDRFPQVKVIIGDCQKTLDFKDSFFDKVITIHVLEHLPNLPAALKEIHRVLKPDGEFCIVIPCEGGFAHRFARNISVRPIFKKRYGIDCDLYAKTEHINTAKEILEELKLLFKIKKQSFFPLHIPLIDINLALGMTLFKHN
;
A
#
# COMPACT_ATOMS: atom_id res chain seq x y z
N MET A 1 -6.23 15.54 -22.06
CA MET A 1 -4.98 14.81 -21.70
C MET A 1 -5.34 13.69 -20.73
N SER A 2 -4.72 12.51 -20.85
CA SER A 2 -4.94 11.39 -19.94
C SER A 2 -4.50 11.78 -18.53
N LYS A 3 -5.29 11.44 -17.49
CA LYS A 3 -4.93 11.61 -16.07
C LYS A 3 -3.71 10.75 -15.69
N TRP A 4 -3.48 9.66 -16.42
CA TRP A 4 -2.47 8.64 -16.16
C TRP A 4 -1.50 8.47 -17.34
N PRO A 5 -0.22 8.13 -17.13
CA PRO A 5 0.44 8.13 -15.82
C PRO A 5 0.64 9.55 -15.26
N LYS A 6 0.57 9.69 -13.95
CA LYS A 6 0.90 10.96 -13.27
C LYS A 6 2.40 11.20 -13.33
N GLN A 7 2.78 12.46 -13.50
CA GLN A 7 4.19 12.88 -13.43
C GLN A 7 4.51 13.35 -12.01
N LEU A 8 5.56 12.77 -11.44
CA LEU A 8 6.08 13.23 -10.16
C LEU A 8 6.84 14.55 -10.34
N PRO A 9 6.70 15.51 -9.41
CA PRO A 9 7.54 16.70 -9.44
C PRO A 9 9.01 16.30 -9.30
N PRO A 10 9.92 16.85 -10.12
CA PRO A 10 11.34 16.52 -10.03
C PRO A 10 11.91 17.04 -8.69
N LEU A 11 12.65 16.19 -8.01
CA LEU A 11 13.40 16.55 -6.81
C LEU A 11 14.85 16.82 -7.19
N THR A 12 15.44 17.86 -6.59
CA THR A 12 16.89 18.09 -6.62
C THR A 12 17.60 17.00 -5.81
N GLU A 13 18.91 16.81 -6.01
CA GLU A 13 19.70 15.81 -5.25
C GLU A 13 19.61 16.04 -3.73
N LYS A 14 19.66 17.30 -3.28
CA LYS A 14 19.47 17.62 -1.86
C LYS A 14 18.08 17.23 -1.35
N GLN A 15 17.04 17.43 -2.15
CA GLN A 15 15.66 17.03 -1.79
C GLN A 15 15.52 15.51 -1.74
N LYS A 16 16.15 14.77 -2.64
CA LYS A 16 16.18 13.30 -2.59
C LYS A 16 16.86 12.82 -1.32
N GLN A 17 18.02 13.36 -0.95
CA GLN A 17 18.71 13.01 0.28
C GLN A 17 17.85 13.25 1.53
N ILE A 18 17.16 14.40 1.61
CA ILE A 18 16.24 14.70 2.72
C ILE A 18 15.06 13.71 2.73
N HIS A 19 14.52 13.39 1.57
CA HIS A 19 13.44 12.40 1.42
C HIS A 19 13.88 11.04 1.94
N ASP A 20 15.00 10.52 1.47
CA ASP A 20 15.50 9.19 1.85
C ASP A 20 15.83 9.10 3.35
N ASP A 21 16.48 10.16 3.91
CA ASP A 21 16.73 10.25 5.35
C ASP A 21 15.44 10.30 6.17
N PHE A 22 14.42 11.04 5.70
CA PHE A 22 13.13 11.10 6.39
C PHE A 22 12.39 9.77 6.33
N MET A 23 12.37 9.10 5.18
CA MET A 23 11.72 7.80 5.03
C MET A 23 12.37 6.73 5.92
N LYS A 24 13.71 6.72 6.00
CA LYS A 24 14.42 5.87 6.95
C LYS A 24 14.03 6.16 8.39
N TYR A 25 14.09 7.43 8.79
CA TYR A 25 13.70 7.88 10.14
C TYR A 25 12.24 7.56 10.47
N TRP A 26 11.34 7.68 9.48
CA TRP A 26 9.93 7.34 9.62
C TRP A 26 9.74 5.86 9.94
N HIS A 27 10.36 4.97 9.18
CA HIS A 27 10.21 3.53 9.38
C HIS A 27 10.94 2.99 10.63
N GLU A 28 12.10 3.54 10.96
CA GLU A 28 12.91 3.04 12.08
C GLU A 28 12.46 3.61 13.43
N GLU A 29 12.00 4.87 13.47
CA GLU A 29 11.78 5.59 14.72
C GLU A 29 10.33 6.06 14.93
N ILE A 30 9.66 6.56 13.90
CA ILE A 30 8.35 7.19 14.08
C ILE A 30 7.24 6.14 14.09
N LEU A 31 7.19 5.32 13.05
CA LEU A 31 6.12 4.35 12.83
C LEU A 31 6.01 3.35 14.01
N PRO A 32 7.09 2.69 14.45
CA PRO A 32 7.01 1.71 15.54
C PRO A 32 6.61 2.32 16.89
N ASN A 33 6.96 3.58 17.12
CA ASN A 33 6.78 4.21 18.44
C ASN A 33 5.47 5.00 18.58
N LYS A 34 4.91 5.52 17.48
CA LYS A 34 3.74 6.44 17.54
C LYS A 34 2.49 5.92 16.86
N TYR A 35 2.62 4.97 15.92
CA TYR A 35 1.50 4.59 15.05
C TYR A 35 1.09 3.11 15.16
N GLN A 36 1.47 2.41 16.23
CA GLN A 36 1.16 0.99 16.44
C GLN A 36 -0.32 0.65 16.25
N ILE A 37 -1.24 1.50 16.70
CA ILE A 37 -2.69 1.23 16.60
C ILE A 37 -3.15 1.19 15.14
N ILE A 38 -2.63 2.09 14.30
CA ILE A 38 -2.98 2.08 12.86
C ILE A 38 -2.32 0.88 12.15
N GLU A 39 -1.11 0.48 12.57
CA GLU A 39 -0.44 -0.72 12.05
C GLU A 39 -1.21 -2.01 12.36
N VAL A 40 -1.80 -2.11 13.55
CA VAL A 40 -2.70 -3.23 13.90
C VAL A 40 -3.90 -3.27 12.94
N PHE A 41 -4.46 -2.12 12.56
CA PHE A 41 -5.51 -2.06 11.56
C PHE A 41 -4.98 -2.44 10.17
N ASN A 42 -3.87 -1.84 9.74
CA ASN A 42 -3.30 -2.01 8.43
C ASN A 42 -2.99 -3.48 8.11
N HIS A 43 -2.27 -4.16 8.99
CA HIS A 43 -1.90 -5.55 8.80
C HIS A 43 -3.01 -6.53 9.23
N GLY A 44 -3.82 -6.15 10.22
CA GLY A 44 -4.93 -6.97 10.70
C GLY A 44 -6.11 -7.05 9.74
N PHE A 45 -6.36 -6.02 8.93
CA PHE A 45 -7.53 -5.99 8.04
C PHE A 45 -7.51 -7.11 6.99
N PRO A 46 -6.45 -7.32 6.18
CA PRO A 46 -6.40 -8.41 5.21
C PRO A 46 -6.54 -9.79 5.87
N VAL A 47 -5.86 -10.00 6.98
CA VAL A 47 -5.91 -11.27 7.73
C VAL A 47 -7.32 -11.57 8.24
N LYS A 48 -8.00 -10.57 8.82
CA LYS A 48 -9.33 -10.73 9.44
C LYS A 48 -10.45 -10.86 8.40
N HIS A 49 -10.36 -10.11 7.30
CA HIS A 49 -11.47 -9.90 6.39
C HIS A 49 -11.38 -10.65 5.06
N SER A 50 -10.25 -11.31 4.76
CA SER A 50 -10.18 -12.27 3.66
C SER A 50 -10.80 -13.61 4.06
N SER A 51 -11.54 -14.22 3.15
CA SER A 51 -11.98 -15.62 3.27
C SER A 51 -10.93 -16.62 2.76
N LYS A 52 -9.95 -16.14 1.97
CA LYS A 52 -8.85 -16.94 1.42
C LYS A 52 -7.72 -17.03 2.45
N LYS A 53 -7.74 -18.06 3.30
CA LYS A 53 -6.78 -18.26 4.40
C LYS A 53 -5.54 -19.05 4.02
N SER A 54 -5.52 -19.64 2.83
CA SER A 54 -4.43 -20.42 2.26
C SER A 54 -4.50 -20.34 0.74
N GLY A 55 -3.59 -21.02 0.03
CA GLY A 55 -3.51 -21.04 -1.42
C GLY A 55 -2.39 -20.14 -1.95
N LYS A 56 -2.53 -19.62 -3.16
CA LYS A 56 -1.53 -18.75 -3.78
C LYS A 56 -1.82 -17.29 -3.45
N VAL A 57 -0.89 -16.65 -2.76
CA VAL A 57 -1.00 -15.26 -2.31
C VAL A 57 0.09 -14.42 -2.96
N LEU A 58 -0.29 -13.25 -3.48
CA LEU A 58 0.64 -12.21 -3.91
C LEU A 58 0.48 -10.98 -3.03
N GLU A 59 1.52 -10.59 -2.34
CA GLU A 59 1.62 -9.29 -1.70
C GLU A 59 2.45 -8.36 -2.57
N ILE A 60 1.91 -7.21 -2.93
CA ILE A 60 2.55 -6.18 -3.75
C ILE A 60 2.99 -5.04 -2.84
N GLY A 61 4.26 -4.63 -2.95
CA GLY A 61 4.87 -3.62 -2.10
C GLY A 61 5.08 -4.15 -0.68
N SER A 62 5.70 -5.33 -0.58
CA SER A 62 5.84 -6.05 0.70
C SER A 62 6.81 -5.40 1.68
N GLY A 63 7.49 -4.30 1.30
CA GLY A 63 8.42 -3.57 2.16
C GLY A 63 9.54 -4.46 2.71
N VAL A 64 9.67 -4.52 4.02
CA VAL A 64 10.59 -5.45 4.70
C VAL A 64 9.87 -6.69 5.26
N GLY A 65 8.63 -6.93 4.82
CA GLY A 65 7.83 -8.11 5.17
C GLY A 65 7.02 -7.94 6.47
N GLU A 66 6.60 -6.71 6.79
CA GLU A 66 5.81 -6.45 8.00
C GLU A 66 4.50 -7.23 7.98
N HIS A 67 3.77 -7.21 6.85
CA HIS A 67 2.50 -7.92 6.75
C HIS A 67 2.67 -9.44 6.72
N ILE A 68 3.74 -9.94 6.11
CA ILE A 68 4.04 -11.38 6.04
C ILE A 68 4.07 -12.00 7.44
N ALA A 69 4.56 -11.27 8.45
CA ALA A 69 4.60 -11.71 9.84
C ALA A 69 3.20 -11.95 10.46
N HIS A 70 2.15 -11.39 9.89
CA HIS A 70 0.76 -11.54 10.35
C HIS A 70 -0.01 -12.65 9.60
N GLU A 71 0.53 -13.14 8.48
CA GLU A 71 -0.12 -14.17 7.66
C GLU A 71 0.26 -15.58 8.12
N ASN A 72 -0.68 -16.52 7.96
CA ASN A 72 -0.37 -17.92 8.17
C ASN A 72 0.25 -18.51 6.89
N LEU A 73 1.55 -18.74 6.93
CA LEU A 73 2.31 -19.28 5.80
C LEU A 73 2.17 -20.81 5.63
N THR A 74 1.50 -21.50 6.57
CA THR A 74 1.26 -22.94 6.47
C THR A 74 0.28 -23.22 5.32
N ASN A 75 0.67 -24.09 4.39
CA ASN A 75 -0.11 -24.42 3.18
C ASN A 75 -0.41 -23.20 2.27
N THR A 76 0.44 -22.16 2.35
CA THR A 76 0.32 -20.95 1.55
C THR A 76 1.53 -20.82 0.62
N ASP A 77 1.27 -20.75 -0.68
CA ASP A 77 2.28 -20.40 -1.69
C ASP A 77 2.37 -18.86 -1.76
N TYR A 78 3.20 -18.30 -0.87
CA TYR A 78 3.29 -16.85 -0.68
C TYR A 78 4.35 -16.23 -1.58
N HIS A 79 3.94 -15.24 -2.37
CA HIS A 79 4.77 -14.46 -3.27
C HIS A 79 4.79 -13.01 -2.78
N ALA A 80 5.97 -12.46 -2.56
CA ALA A 80 6.19 -11.07 -2.18
C ALA A 80 6.82 -10.31 -3.35
N LEU A 81 6.11 -9.34 -3.91
CA LEU A 81 6.60 -8.44 -4.95
C LEU A 81 7.06 -7.14 -4.29
N GLU A 82 8.34 -6.83 -4.41
CA GLU A 82 8.92 -5.59 -3.90
C GLU A 82 9.73 -4.91 -5.02
N PHE A 83 9.58 -3.58 -5.11
CA PHE A 83 10.27 -2.78 -6.13
C PHE A 83 11.76 -2.54 -5.78
N ARG A 84 12.08 -2.40 -4.49
CA ARG A 84 13.40 -2.08 -3.97
C ARG A 84 14.21 -3.33 -3.65
N PRO A 85 15.35 -3.58 -4.32
CA PRO A 85 16.14 -4.81 -4.13
C PRO A 85 16.63 -5.03 -2.70
N GLU A 86 16.99 -3.96 -1.99
CA GLU A 86 17.45 -4.02 -0.61
C GLU A 86 16.36 -4.52 0.35
N MET A 87 15.11 -4.06 0.17
CA MET A 87 13.97 -4.55 0.96
C MET A 87 13.61 -5.99 0.60
N ALA A 88 13.61 -6.32 -0.69
CA ALA A 88 13.42 -7.69 -1.16
C ALA A 88 14.43 -8.66 -0.54
N LYS A 89 15.69 -8.22 -0.37
CA LYS A 89 16.70 -9.03 0.34
C LYS A 89 16.32 -9.25 1.80
N MET A 90 15.87 -8.22 2.50
CA MET A 90 15.45 -8.34 3.91
C MET A 90 14.29 -9.34 4.08
N ILE A 91 13.33 -9.37 3.13
CA ILE A 91 12.25 -10.37 3.15
C ILE A 91 12.84 -11.78 3.01
N LYS A 92 13.73 -12.01 2.06
CA LYS A 92 14.38 -13.32 1.86
C LYS A 92 15.10 -13.82 3.11
N ASP A 93 15.80 -12.90 3.79
CA ASP A 93 16.56 -13.23 5.00
C ASP A 93 15.62 -13.57 6.18
N ARG A 94 14.48 -12.88 6.31
CA ARG A 94 13.50 -13.07 7.39
C ARG A 94 12.53 -14.23 7.16
N PHE A 95 12.13 -14.46 5.91
CA PHE A 95 11.09 -15.42 5.50
C PHE A 95 11.57 -16.31 4.35
N PRO A 96 12.48 -17.24 4.58
CA PRO A 96 13.09 -18.06 3.52
C PRO A 96 12.08 -18.92 2.73
N GLN A 97 10.90 -19.17 3.30
CA GLN A 97 9.80 -19.90 2.64
C GLN A 97 8.99 -19.05 1.66
N VAL A 98 9.16 -17.72 1.66
CA VAL A 98 8.45 -16.78 0.78
C VAL A 98 9.18 -16.63 -0.54
N LYS A 99 8.44 -16.66 -1.65
CA LYS A 99 8.97 -16.42 -2.99
C LYS A 99 9.06 -14.92 -3.24
N VAL A 100 10.25 -14.36 -3.15
CA VAL A 100 10.46 -12.91 -3.30
C VAL A 100 10.81 -12.57 -4.74
N ILE A 101 10.07 -11.61 -5.31
CA ILE A 101 10.20 -11.12 -6.68
C ILE A 101 10.53 -9.62 -6.61
N ILE A 102 11.58 -9.21 -7.35
CA ILE A 102 11.89 -7.79 -7.54
C ILE A 102 11.19 -7.35 -8.82
N GLY A 103 10.28 -6.37 -8.72
CA GLY A 103 9.52 -5.95 -9.89
C GLY A 103 8.59 -4.76 -9.64
N ASP A 104 8.05 -4.24 -10.74
CA ASP A 104 7.12 -3.12 -10.78
C ASP A 104 5.72 -3.63 -11.15
N CYS A 105 4.76 -3.51 -10.23
CA CYS A 105 3.38 -3.94 -10.45
C CYS A 105 2.64 -3.16 -11.53
N GLN A 106 3.18 -2.06 -12.02
CA GLN A 106 2.65 -1.29 -13.13
C GLN A 106 3.02 -1.89 -14.50
N LYS A 107 3.86 -2.94 -14.50
CA LYS A 107 4.27 -3.70 -15.68
C LYS A 107 3.66 -5.11 -15.64
N THR A 108 3.68 -5.79 -16.77
CA THR A 108 3.28 -7.19 -16.83
C THR A 108 4.20 -8.04 -15.95
N LEU A 109 3.63 -8.76 -15.00
CA LEU A 109 4.32 -9.70 -14.12
C LEU A 109 4.44 -11.07 -14.79
N ASP A 110 5.50 -11.80 -14.50
CA ASP A 110 5.73 -13.15 -15.04
C ASP A 110 4.87 -14.19 -14.30
N PHE A 111 3.54 -14.00 -14.38
CA PHE A 111 2.54 -14.92 -13.89
C PHE A 111 1.45 -15.14 -14.94
N LYS A 112 0.88 -16.35 -14.95
CA LYS A 112 -0.28 -16.67 -15.76
C LYS A 112 -1.50 -15.88 -15.31
N ASP A 113 -2.44 -15.67 -16.22
CA ASP A 113 -3.76 -15.14 -15.87
C ASP A 113 -4.43 -16.03 -14.81
N SER A 114 -5.16 -15.41 -13.91
CA SER A 114 -5.94 -16.14 -12.89
C SER A 114 -5.08 -17.10 -12.04
N PHE A 115 -3.91 -16.65 -11.61
CA PHE A 115 -2.96 -17.49 -10.86
C PHE A 115 -3.17 -17.44 -9.34
N PHE A 116 -3.48 -16.25 -8.79
CA PHE A 116 -3.55 -16.02 -7.34
C PHE A 116 -4.97 -16.14 -6.78
N ASP A 117 -5.10 -16.78 -5.62
CA ASP A 117 -6.32 -16.84 -4.83
C ASP A 117 -6.56 -15.54 -4.06
N LYS A 118 -5.47 -14.87 -3.66
CA LYS A 118 -5.49 -13.61 -2.92
C LYS A 118 -4.37 -12.68 -3.42
N VAL A 119 -4.71 -11.41 -3.62
CA VAL A 119 -3.72 -10.33 -3.81
C VAL A 119 -3.87 -9.34 -2.68
N ILE A 120 -2.77 -8.82 -2.16
CA ILE A 120 -2.73 -7.88 -1.03
C ILE A 120 -1.92 -6.65 -1.43
N THR A 121 -2.42 -5.45 -1.09
CA THR A 121 -1.66 -4.21 -1.12
C THR A 121 -1.94 -3.41 0.14
N ILE A 122 -0.90 -2.99 0.85
CA ILE A 122 -1.01 -2.15 2.05
C ILE A 122 -0.12 -0.92 1.84
N HIS A 123 -0.73 0.25 1.76
CA HIS A 123 -0.03 1.52 1.52
C HIS A 123 0.87 1.47 0.25
N VAL A 124 0.28 1.07 -0.88
CA VAL A 124 0.97 0.98 -2.17
C VAL A 124 0.29 1.83 -3.24
N LEU A 125 -1.03 1.74 -3.35
CA LEU A 125 -1.78 2.32 -4.47
C LEU A 125 -1.68 3.84 -4.54
N GLU A 126 -1.47 4.49 -3.40
CA GLU A 126 -1.27 5.95 -3.29
C GLU A 126 0.04 6.43 -3.92
N HIS A 127 1.01 5.53 -4.09
CA HIS A 127 2.34 5.85 -4.63
C HIS A 127 2.48 5.58 -6.14
N LEU A 128 1.51 4.92 -6.78
CA LEU A 128 1.66 4.43 -8.15
C LEU A 128 1.37 5.50 -9.21
N PRO A 129 2.36 5.93 -10.01
CA PRO A 129 2.15 6.88 -11.11
C PRO A 129 1.15 6.38 -12.15
N ASN A 130 1.16 5.09 -12.47
CA ASN A 130 0.22 4.47 -13.40
C ASN A 130 -0.71 3.48 -12.69
N LEU A 131 -1.52 4.01 -11.78
CA LEU A 131 -2.48 3.21 -11.00
C LEU A 131 -3.37 2.29 -11.87
N PRO A 132 -3.95 2.75 -13.01
CA PRO A 132 -4.77 1.87 -13.85
C PRO A 132 -4.02 0.67 -14.41
N ALA A 133 -2.71 0.82 -14.74
CA ALA A 133 -1.91 -0.29 -15.23
C ALA A 133 -1.70 -1.34 -14.14
N ALA A 134 -1.37 -0.92 -12.92
CA ALA A 134 -1.23 -1.82 -11.78
C ALA A 134 -2.54 -2.56 -11.47
N LEU A 135 -3.68 -1.84 -11.45
CA LEU A 135 -4.98 -2.47 -11.19
C LEU A 135 -5.39 -3.46 -12.29
N LYS A 136 -5.09 -3.18 -13.56
CA LYS A 136 -5.31 -4.13 -14.65
C LYS A 136 -4.45 -5.39 -14.49
N GLU A 137 -3.20 -5.23 -14.09
CA GLU A 137 -2.30 -6.36 -13.86
C GLU A 137 -2.74 -7.19 -12.65
N ILE A 138 -3.11 -6.56 -11.54
CA ILE A 138 -3.72 -7.22 -10.38
C ILE A 138 -4.97 -8.00 -10.81
N HIS A 139 -5.84 -7.36 -11.59
CA HIS A 139 -7.03 -8.01 -12.11
C HIS A 139 -6.67 -9.21 -12.99
N ARG A 140 -5.66 -9.14 -13.87
CA ARG A 140 -5.23 -10.24 -14.74
C ARG A 140 -4.77 -11.45 -13.93
N VAL A 141 -3.89 -11.24 -12.95
CA VAL A 141 -3.28 -12.34 -12.17
C VAL A 141 -4.19 -12.92 -11.09
N LEU A 142 -5.21 -12.19 -10.64
CA LEU A 142 -6.18 -12.65 -9.66
C LEU A 142 -7.16 -13.65 -10.30
N LYS A 143 -7.51 -14.74 -9.61
CA LYS A 143 -8.55 -15.69 -10.05
C LYS A 143 -9.94 -15.05 -10.11
N PRO A 144 -10.89 -15.60 -10.89
CA PRO A 144 -12.27 -15.08 -10.92
C PRO A 144 -12.95 -15.05 -9.55
N ASP A 145 -12.71 -16.07 -8.72
CA ASP A 145 -13.20 -16.17 -7.33
C ASP A 145 -12.18 -15.69 -6.28
N GLY A 146 -11.09 -15.07 -6.73
CA GLY A 146 -10.02 -14.55 -5.90
C GLY A 146 -10.42 -13.27 -5.15
N GLU A 147 -9.70 -12.93 -4.12
CA GLU A 147 -9.90 -11.72 -3.31
C GLU A 147 -8.72 -10.75 -3.44
N PHE A 148 -9.03 -9.49 -3.70
CA PHE A 148 -8.08 -8.40 -3.63
C PHE A 148 -8.28 -7.64 -2.32
N CYS A 149 -7.33 -7.77 -1.39
CA CYS A 149 -7.34 -7.10 -0.09
C CYS A 149 -6.45 -5.86 -0.15
N ILE A 150 -7.00 -4.72 0.17
CA ILE A 150 -6.25 -3.45 0.16
C ILE A 150 -6.40 -2.70 1.47
N VAL A 151 -5.36 -1.95 1.83
CA VAL A 151 -5.42 -0.88 2.82
C VAL A 151 -4.78 0.36 2.22
N ILE A 152 -5.49 1.48 2.25
CA ILE A 152 -5.04 2.77 1.75
C ILE A 152 -5.23 3.86 2.81
N PRO A 153 -4.39 4.92 2.82
CA PRO A 153 -4.64 6.08 3.65
C PRO A 153 -5.87 6.85 3.13
N CYS A 154 -6.62 7.49 4.01
CA CYS A 154 -7.68 8.42 3.62
C CYS A 154 -7.09 9.76 3.13
N GLU A 155 -6.05 9.68 2.25
CA GLU A 155 -5.36 10.85 1.69
C GLU A 155 -6.35 11.74 0.91
N GLY A 156 -6.24 13.06 1.12
CA GLY A 156 -7.18 14.04 0.61
C GLY A 156 -8.32 14.36 1.57
N GLY A 157 -8.60 13.51 2.57
CA GLY A 157 -9.59 13.75 3.62
C GLY A 157 -9.14 14.76 4.69
N PHE A 158 -10.10 15.37 5.39
CA PHE A 158 -9.83 16.37 6.42
C PHE A 158 -9.03 15.79 7.60
N ALA A 159 -9.45 14.66 8.16
CA ALA A 159 -8.78 14.05 9.32
C ALA A 159 -7.34 13.65 9.00
N HIS A 160 -7.09 13.08 7.81
CA HIS A 160 -5.74 12.71 7.38
C HIS A 160 -4.83 13.94 7.25
N ARG A 161 -5.32 15.02 6.62
CA ARG A 161 -4.59 16.29 6.52
C ARG A 161 -4.35 16.93 7.87
N PHE A 162 -5.33 16.92 8.76
CA PHE A 162 -5.20 17.42 10.13
C PHE A 162 -4.14 16.63 10.91
N ALA A 163 -4.21 15.29 10.88
CA ALA A 163 -3.23 14.42 11.54
C ALA A 163 -1.80 14.70 11.04
N ARG A 164 -1.60 14.81 9.72
CA ARG A 164 -0.31 15.19 9.15
C ARG A 164 0.19 16.54 9.66
N ASN A 165 -0.69 17.54 9.76
CA ASN A 165 -0.34 18.88 10.22
C ASN A 165 0.10 18.93 11.68
N ILE A 166 -0.50 18.13 12.56
CA ILE A 166 -0.16 18.12 14.00
C ILE A 166 0.94 17.11 14.36
N SER A 167 1.25 16.14 13.50
CA SER A 167 2.25 15.11 13.80
C SER A 167 3.45 15.14 12.85
N VAL A 168 3.26 14.85 11.58
CA VAL A 168 4.36 14.71 10.60
C VAL A 168 5.05 16.04 10.32
N ARG A 169 4.27 17.08 10.03
CA ARG A 169 4.80 18.42 9.67
C ARG A 169 5.70 19.02 10.75
N PRO A 170 5.34 19.03 12.05
CA PRO A 170 6.24 19.55 13.09
C PRO A 170 7.53 18.74 13.23
N ILE A 171 7.47 17.42 13.10
CA ILE A 171 8.64 16.53 13.17
C ILE A 171 9.57 16.83 12.01
N PHE A 172 9.05 16.89 10.78
CA PHE A 172 9.81 17.18 9.57
C PHE A 172 10.46 18.57 9.64
N LYS A 173 9.67 19.59 10.00
CA LYS A 173 10.16 20.97 10.13
C LYS A 173 11.24 21.12 11.21
N LYS A 174 11.09 20.42 12.35
CA LYS A 174 12.12 20.43 13.42
C LYS A 174 13.43 19.80 12.94
N ARG A 175 13.37 18.74 12.11
CA ARG A 175 14.56 18.00 11.66
C ARG A 175 15.29 18.71 10.50
N TYR A 176 14.56 19.28 9.55
CA TYR A 176 15.14 19.82 8.30
C TYR A 176 15.01 21.33 8.12
N GLY A 177 14.25 22.03 8.97
CA GLY A 177 14.03 23.47 8.86
C GLY A 177 13.13 23.91 7.71
N ILE A 178 12.51 22.97 6.97
CA ILE A 178 11.69 23.23 5.78
C ILE A 178 10.32 22.55 5.92
N ASP A 179 9.38 22.89 5.02
CA ASP A 179 8.05 22.28 5.00
C ASP A 179 8.06 20.91 4.29
N CYS A 180 7.19 20.00 4.71
CA CYS A 180 7.07 18.66 4.15
C CYS A 180 6.13 18.56 2.94
N ASP A 181 5.44 19.62 2.51
CA ASP A 181 4.38 19.55 1.50
C ASP A 181 4.85 19.02 0.15
N LEU A 182 6.07 19.38 -0.27
CA LEU A 182 6.65 18.85 -1.51
C LEU A 182 6.81 17.33 -1.42
N TYR A 183 7.37 16.85 -0.31
CA TYR A 183 7.64 15.43 -0.08
C TYR A 183 6.35 14.62 0.06
N ALA A 184 5.36 15.16 0.76
CA ALA A 184 4.04 14.51 0.85
C ALA A 184 3.37 14.35 -0.53
N LYS A 185 3.53 15.32 -1.43
CA LYS A 185 3.01 15.25 -2.80
C LYS A 185 3.79 14.31 -3.72
N THR A 186 5.05 14.04 -3.44
CA THR A 186 5.85 13.07 -4.20
C THR A 186 5.60 11.64 -3.73
N GLU A 187 5.25 11.44 -2.46
CA GLU A 187 4.92 10.15 -1.90
C GLU A 187 3.47 9.74 -2.17
N HIS A 188 2.51 10.55 -1.76
CA HIS A 188 1.09 10.24 -1.92
C HIS A 188 0.52 11.01 -3.11
N ILE A 189 0.75 10.48 -4.29
CA ILE A 189 0.31 11.09 -5.56
C ILE A 189 -1.15 10.81 -5.88
N ASN A 190 -1.71 9.74 -5.31
CA ASN A 190 -3.10 9.34 -5.51
C ASN A 190 -3.90 9.54 -4.22
N THR A 191 -4.99 10.28 -4.31
CA THR A 191 -5.94 10.42 -3.21
C THR A 191 -6.79 9.15 -3.06
N ALA A 192 -7.35 8.92 -1.87
CA ALA A 192 -8.26 7.80 -1.64
C ALA A 192 -9.45 7.81 -2.63
N LYS A 193 -9.98 9.00 -2.96
CA LYS A 193 -11.08 9.15 -3.93
C LYS A 193 -10.68 8.68 -5.32
N GLU A 194 -9.50 9.07 -5.79
CA GLU A 194 -8.98 8.64 -7.10
C GLU A 194 -8.78 7.13 -7.17
N ILE A 195 -8.23 6.54 -6.09
CA ILE A 195 -8.05 5.09 -6.00
C ILE A 195 -9.40 4.38 -6.05
N LEU A 196 -10.41 4.87 -5.32
CA LEU A 196 -11.76 4.29 -5.33
C LEU A 196 -12.44 4.40 -6.70
N GLU A 197 -12.23 5.50 -7.43
CA GLU A 197 -12.76 5.68 -8.78
C GLU A 197 -12.19 4.62 -9.74
N GLU A 198 -10.86 4.40 -9.72
CA GLU A 198 -10.20 3.39 -10.58
C GLU A 198 -10.55 1.95 -10.18
N LEU A 199 -10.62 1.66 -8.87
CA LEU A 199 -11.01 0.33 -8.38
C LEU A 199 -12.40 -0.07 -8.85
N LYS A 200 -13.38 0.83 -8.84
CA LYS A 200 -14.76 0.56 -9.27
C LYS A 200 -14.89 0.14 -10.72
N LEU A 201 -13.91 0.44 -11.57
CA LEU A 201 -13.92 0.04 -12.98
C LEU A 201 -13.67 -1.46 -13.15
N LEU A 202 -12.95 -2.09 -12.22
CA LEU A 202 -12.47 -3.47 -12.34
C LEU A 202 -12.95 -4.39 -11.22
N PHE A 203 -13.35 -3.83 -10.08
CA PHE A 203 -13.64 -4.59 -8.86
C PHE A 203 -14.94 -4.16 -8.18
N LYS A 204 -15.59 -5.11 -7.51
CA LYS A 204 -16.73 -4.90 -6.60
C LYS A 204 -16.26 -5.01 -5.15
N ILE A 205 -16.75 -4.12 -4.30
CA ILE A 205 -16.46 -4.15 -2.86
C ILE A 205 -17.30 -5.25 -2.20
N LYS A 206 -16.61 -6.22 -1.56
CA LYS A 206 -17.23 -7.23 -0.69
C LYS A 206 -17.36 -6.71 0.74
N LYS A 207 -16.29 -6.10 1.23
CA LYS A 207 -16.18 -5.63 2.61
C LYS A 207 -15.34 -4.38 2.66
N GLN A 208 -15.67 -3.49 3.58
CA GLN A 208 -14.86 -2.31 3.86
C GLN A 208 -14.89 -1.99 5.36
N SER A 209 -13.82 -1.39 5.85
CA SER A 209 -13.72 -0.86 7.22
C SER A 209 -12.88 0.40 7.21
N PHE A 210 -13.31 1.39 7.98
CA PHE A 210 -12.62 2.67 8.14
C PHE A 210 -12.00 2.76 9.52
N PHE A 211 -10.83 3.38 9.62
CA PHE A 211 -10.13 3.57 10.88
C PHE A 211 -9.89 5.07 11.13
N PRO A 212 -10.10 5.61 12.35
CA PRO A 212 -10.49 4.89 13.57
C PRO A 212 -12.02 4.81 13.80
N LEU A 213 -12.84 5.60 13.10
CA LEU A 213 -14.25 5.80 13.50
C LEU A 213 -15.22 4.73 12.96
N HIS A 214 -14.79 3.84 12.05
CA HIS A 214 -15.64 2.84 11.40
C HIS A 214 -16.87 3.41 10.63
N ILE A 215 -16.93 4.72 10.44
CA ILE A 215 -17.96 5.42 9.67
C ILE A 215 -17.47 5.52 8.22
N PRO A 216 -18.28 5.21 7.18
CA PRO A 216 -17.83 5.13 5.80
C PRO A 216 -17.66 6.52 5.13
N LEU A 217 -16.86 7.38 5.75
CA LEU A 217 -16.51 8.71 5.29
C LEU A 217 -14.98 8.90 5.33
N ILE A 218 -14.39 9.16 4.16
CA ILE A 218 -12.95 9.41 4.01
C ILE A 218 -12.50 10.60 4.85
N ASP A 219 -13.32 11.66 4.88
CA ASP A 219 -12.93 12.93 5.51
C ASP A 219 -12.65 12.87 7.00
N ILE A 220 -13.23 11.90 7.71
CA ILE A 220 -13.10 11.77 9.18
C ILE A 220 -12.26 10.57 9.60
N ASN A 221 -11.69 9.83 8.67
CA ASN A 221 -10.87 8.66 8.94
C ASN A 221 -9.43 8.83 8.45
N LEU A 222 -8.54 7.94 8.89
CA LEU A 222 -7.11 7.94 8.57
C LEU A 222 -6.75 6.86 7.56
N ALA A 223 -7.41 5.70 7.65
CA ALA A 223 -7.19 4.57 6.75
C ALA A 223 -8.50 3.88 6.37
N LEU A 224 -8.48 3.22 5.22
CA LEU A 224 -9.57 2.45 4.65
C LEU A 224 -9.05 1.09 4.21
N GLY A 225 -9.59 0.02 4.80
CA GLY A 225 -9.38 -1.36 4.37
C GLY A 225 -10.55 -1.85 3.53
N MET A 226 -10.27 -2.57 2.45
CA MET A 226 -11.29 -3.17 1.57
C MET A 226 -10.90 -4.57 1.13
N THR A 227 -11.90 -5.46 1.04
CA THR A 227 -11.82 -6.73 0.33
C THR A 227 -12.70 -6.65 -0.89
N LEU A 228 -12.12 -6.96 -2.05
CA LEU A 228 -12.70 -6.76 -3.37
C LEU A 228 -12.73 -8.06 -4.15
N PHE A 229 -13.68 -8.19 -5.08
CA PHE A 229 -13.71 -9.22 -6.11
C PHE A 229 -13.65 -8.60 -7.50
N LYS A 230 -13.26 -9.40 -8.50
CA LYS A 230 -13.38 -8.97 -9.89
C LYS A 230 -14.83 -8.64 -10.27
N HIS A 231 -15.01 -7.69 -11.15
CA HIS A 231 -16.23 -7.62 -11.96
C HIS A 231 -16.26 -8.85 -12.89
N ASN A 232 -17.39 -9.53 -12.94
CA ASN A 232 -17.66 -10.52 -13.96
C ASN A 232 -17.83 -9.85 -15.32
#